data_b4369f14e50c71079ed68da80b9dc372
#
_entry.id   b4369f14e50c71079ed68da80b9dc372
#
_cell.length_a   1.000
_cell.length_b   1.000
_cell.length_c   1.000
_cell.angle_alpha   90.00
_cell.angle_beta   90.00
_cell.angle_gamma   90.00
#
_symmetry.space_group_name_H-M   'P 1'
#
loop_
_entity.id
_entity.type
_entity.pdbx_description
1 polymer ?
#
loop_
_entity_poly.entity_id
_entity_poly.type
_entity_poly.pdbx_seq_one_letter_code
_entity_poly.pdbx_strand_id
1 'polypeptide(L)'
;MRKQLIARGHEVTIVCGSYHVGNTGLSGSFYKGIRSGNVDGINIIECNLKYSSNYNFYKRSKSFIIFAIKSIKIALTREYDVILASSTPLTISLPGILARWLRRKPFIFEVRDLWPELPKAMKVITNPLILFLLDSLEWISYHSAHLIIALSPGMVEGIKKRGIPNSKIIMIPN
;
A
#
# COMPACT_ATOMS: atom_id res chain seq x y z
N MET A 1 -8.02 -13.92 2.10
CA MET A 1 -8.60 -12.73 2.75
C MET A 1 -9.76 -12.11 1.97
N ARG A 2 -9.63 -11.68 0.70
CA ARG A 2 -10.68 -10.93 -0.05
C ARG A 2 -12.00 -11.67 -0.17
N LYS A 3 -12.00 -12.94 -0.63
CA LYS A 3 -13.22 -13.75 -0.75
C LYS A 3 -13.93 -13.99 0.58
N GLN A 4 -13.18 -14.05 1.69
CA GLN A 4 -13.75 -14.21 3.03
C GLN A 4 -14.45 -12.95 3.53
N LEU A 5 -13.96 -11.77 3.15
CA LEU A 5 -14.63 -10.50 3.47
C LEU A 5 -15.98 -10.40 2.75
N ILE A 6 -16.00 -10.72 1.45
CA ILE A 6 -17.25 -10.74 0.67
C ILE A 6 -18.24 -11.77 1.24
N ALA A 7 -17.79 -12.97 1.59
CA ALA A 7 -18.63 -14.00 2.18
C ALA A 7 -19.22 -13.58 3.55
N ARG A 8 -18.61 -12.59 4.20
CA ARG A 8 -19.11 -11.98 5.45
C ARG A 8 -19.96 -10.72 5.22
N GLY A 9 -20.32 -10.42 3.97
CA GLY A 9 -21.18 -9.28 3.62
C GLY A 9 -20.45 -7.93 3.50
N HIS A 10 -19.09 -7.92 3.46
CA HIS A 10 -18.36 -6.68 3.26
C HIS A 10 -18.20 -6.35 1.77
N GLU A 11 -18.34 -5.09 1.42
CA GLU A 11 -17.99 -4.58 0.10
C GLU A 11 -16.48 -4.34 0.04
N VAL A 12 -15.82 -4.90 -0.98
CA VAL A 12 -14.36 -4.80 -1.14
C VAL A 12 -14.04 -4.06 -2.42
N THR A 13 -13.30 -2.96 -2.30
CA THR A 13 -12.74 -2.23 -3.43
C THR A 13 -11.21 -2.36 -3.42
N ILE A 14 -10.64 -2.79 -4.53
CA ILE A 14 -9.19 -2.90 -4.73
C ILE A 14 -8.71 -1.81 -5.67
N VAL A 15 -7.75 -1.02 -5.22
CA VAL A 15 -7.02 -0.07 -6.07
C VAL A 15 -5.68 -0.69 -6.44
N CYS A 16 -5.42 -0.85 -7.73
CA CYS A 16 -4.18 -1.45 -8.23
C CYS A 16 -3.64 -0.73 -9.47
N GLY A 17 -2.41 -1.04 -9.83
CA GLY A 17 -1.82 -0.61 -11.10
C GLY A 17 -1.94 -1.68 -12.17
N SER A 18 -1.93 -1.28 -13.44
CA SER A 18 -1.85 -2.21 -14.57
C SER A 18 -0.40 -2.67 -14.76
N TYR A 19 -0.10 -3.90 -14.32
CA TYR A 19 1.22 -4.50 -14.52
C TYR A 19 1.16 -5.57 -15.60
N HIS A 20 2.24 -5.72 -16.36
CA HIS A 20 2.30 -6.74 -17.43
C HIS A 20 2.16 -8.19 -16.95
N VAL A 21 2.33 -8.44 -15.66
CA VAL A 21 2.36 -9.79 -15.07
C VAL A 21 1.04 -10.17 -14.39
N GLY A 22 0.10 -9.23 -14.21
CA GLY A 22 -1.17 -9.49 -13.54
C GLY A 22 -2.34 -9.10 -14.42
N ASN A 23 -3.33 -10.00 -14.51
CA ASN A 23 -4.61 -9.69 -15.11
C ASN A 23 -5.63 -9.42 -14.01
N THR A 24 -6.21 -8.23 -13.99
CA THR A 24 -7.28 -7.86 -13.05
C THR A 24 -8.62 -8.48 -13.39
N GLY A 25 -8.74 -9.09 -14.58
CA GLY A 25 -10.02 -9.55 -15.10
C GLY A 25 -10.88 -8.45 -15.74
N LEU A 26 -10.44 -7.19 -15.64
CA LEU A 26 -11.15 -6.09 -16.28
C LEU A 26 -10.86 -6.03 -17.80
N SER A 27 -11.92 -5.96 -18.58
CA SER A 27 -11.89 -5.65 -20.00
C SER A 27 -12.29 -4.17 -20.23
N GLY A 28 -11.81 -3.57 -21.32
CA GLY A 28 -12.15 -2.20 -21.71
C GLY A 28 -11.00 -1.21 -21.62
N SER A 29 -11.22 -0.04 -22.21
CA SER A 29 -10.24 1.04 -22.31
C SER A 29 -10.14 1.86 -21.03
N PHE A 30 -8.96 2.46 -20.80
CA PHE A 30 -8.76 3.41 -19.70
C PHE A 30 -9.38 4.77 -20.05
N TYR A 31 -10.19 5.30 -19.15
CA TYR A 31 -10.67 6.68 -19.23
C TYR A 31 -9.89 7.55 -18.23
N LYS A 32 -9.24 8.61 -18.71
CA LYS A 32 -8.36 9.49 -17.89
C LYS A 32 -7.33 8.70 -17.06
N GLY A 33 -6.84 7.58 -17.61
CA GLY A 33 -5.84 6.74 -16.98
C GLY A 33 -6.33 5.88 -15.82
N ILE A 34 -7.63 5.62 -15.75
CA ILE A 34 -8.27 4.71 -14.78
C ILE A 34 -9.33 3.89 -15.52
N ARG A 35 -9.46 2.61 -15.15
CA ARG A 35 -10.65 1.81 -15.47
C ARG A 35 -11.16 1.14 -14.20
N SER A 36 -12.46 0.87 -14.14
CA SER A 36 -13.08 0.23 -13.00
C SER A 36 -14.16 -0.74 -13.43
N GLY A 37 -14.41 -1.74 -12.60
CA GLY A 37 -15.43 -2.75 -12.82
C GLY A 37 -15.51 -3.71 -11.66
N ASN A 38 -16.43 -4.67 -11.73
CA ASN A 38 -16.59 -5.72 -10.75
C ASN A 38 -16.11 -7.05 -11.33
N VAL A 39 -15.29 -7.77 -10.57
CA VAL A 39 -14.80 -9.11 -10.91
C VAL A 39 -14.98 -10.00 -9.69
N ASP A 40 -15.76 -11.06 -9.81
CA ASP A 40 -16.08 -12.01 -8.74
C ASP A 40 -16.60 -11.34 -7.45
N GLY A 41 -17.41 -10.27 -7.57
CA GLY A 41 -17.95 -9.52 -6.44
C GLY A 41 -16.99 -8.49 -5.83
N ILE A 42 -15.78 -8.34 -6.39
CA ILE A 42 -14.79 -7.36 -5.95
C ILE A 42 -14.83 -6.15 -6.88
N ASN A 43 -15.00 -4.96 -6.33
CA ASN A 43 -14.84 -3.73 -7.09
C ASN A 43 -13.35 -3.47 -7.33
N ILE A 44 -12.94 -3.32 -8.58
CA ILE A 44 -11.55 -3.06 -8.96
C ILE A 44 -11.45 -1.68 -9.58
N ILE A 45 -10.50 -0.89 -9.11
CA ILE A 45 -10.08 0.38 -9.70
C ILE A 45 -8.64 0.21 -10.15
N GLU A 46 -8.44 0.11 -11.44
CA GLU A 46 -7.13 -0.11 -12.05
C GLU A 46 -6.59 1.18 -12.64
N CYS A 47 -5.40 1.56 -12.17
CA CYS A 47 -4.67 2.72 -12.69
C CYS A 47 -3.77 2.30 -13.84
N ASN A 48 -3.86 2.97 -14.99
CA ASN A 48 -2.93 2.77 -16.11
C ASN A 48 -1.53 3.24 -15.69
N LEU A 49 -0.67 2.28 -15.43
CA LEU A 49 0.72 2.50 -15.02
C LEU A 49 1.63 1.58 -15.81
N LYS A 50 2.55 2.17 -16.55
CA LYS A 50 3.61 1.39 -17.19
C LYS A 50 4.62 1.00 -16.10
N TYR A 51 4.69 -0.29 -15.78
CA TYR A 51 5.67 -0.85 -14.86
C TYR A 51 6.27 -2.12 -15.44
N SER A 52 7.57 -2.28 -15.28
CA SER A 52 8.30 -3.51 -15.63
C SER A 52 9.36 -3.78 -14.56
N SER A 53 9.59 -5.05 -14.26
CA SER A 53 10.70 -5.48 -13.39
C SER A 53 12.08 -5.05 -13.95
N ASN A 54 12.18 -4.88 -15.29
CA ASN A 54 13.39 -4.45 -15.97
C ASN A 54 13.63 -2.93 -15.91
N TYR A 55 12.73 -2.16 -15.30
CA TYR A 55 12.95 -0.73 -15.13
C TYR A 55 14.07 -0.46 -14.13
N ASN A 56 14.91 0.53 -14.46
CA ASN A 56 15.87 1.06 -13.51
C ASN A 56 15.17 1.69 -12.30
N PHE A 57 15.92 1.91 -11.22
CA PHE A 57 15.40 2.45 -9.96
C PHE A 57 14.58 3.75 -10.17
N TYR A 58 15.06 4.67 -10.98
CA TYR A 58 14.37 5.94 -11.23
C TYR A 58 12.99 5.77 -11.89
N LYS A 59 12.90 4.94 -12.93
CA LYS A 59 11.61 4.66 -13.60
C LYS A 59 10.63 3.95 -12.66
N ARG A 60 11.11 3.03 -11.82
CA ARG A 60 10.29 2.34 -10.83
C ARG A 60 9.76 3.32 -9.77
N SER A 61 10.63 4.16 -9.22
CA SER A 61 10.24 5.19 -8.24
C SER A 61 9.21 6.16 -8.79
N LYS A 62 9.38 6.61 -10.04
CA LYS A 62 8.39 7.46 -10.73
C LYS A 62 7.02 6.77 -10.82
N SER A 63 6.97 5.49 -11.20
CA SER A 63 5.72 4.73 -11.27
C SER A 63 5.06 4.62 -9.89
N PHE A 64 5.82 4.41 -8.83
CA PHE A 64 5.31 4.33 -7.46
C PHE A 64 4.74 5.66 -6.97
N ILE A 65 5.41 6.78 -7.30
CA ILE A 65 4.91 8.13 -6.95
C ILE A 65 3.62 8.43 -7.71
N ILE A 66 3.55 8.13 -9.01
CA ILE A 66 2.34 8.33 -9.81
C ILE A 66 1.19 7.48 -9.25
N PHE A 67 1.45 6.22 -8.87
CA PHE A 67 0.46 5.37 -8.24
C PHE A 67 -0.02 5.94 -6.91
N ALA A 68 0.88 6.39 -6.05
CA ALA A 68 0.54 7.00 -4.78
C ALA A 68 -0.36 8.24 -4.97
N ILE A 69 -0.04 9.14 -5.90
CA ILE A 69 -0.86 10.33 -6.19
C ILE A 69 -2.27 9.94 -6.66
N LYS A 70 -2.41 8.98 -7.58
CA LYS A 70 -3.71 8.49 -8.03
C LYS A 70 -4.50 7.84 -6.89
N SER A 71 -3.84 7.02 -6.08
CA SER A 71 -4.44 6.34 -4.93
C SER A 71 -4.87 7.33 -3.83
N ILE A 72 -4.09 8.38 -3.59
CA ILE A 72 -4.46 9.49 -2.69
C ILE A 72 -5.76 10.15 -3.17
N LYS A 73 -5.85 10.49 -4.45
CA LYS A 73 -7.07 11.09 -5.01
C LYS A 73 -8.29 10.17 -4.78
N ILE A 74 -8.16 8.87 -5.05
CA ILE A 74 -9.23 7.89 -4.84
C ILE A 74 -9.59 7.82 -3.35
N ALA A 75 -8.60 7.71 -2.46
CA ALA A 75 -8.81 7.63 -1.02
C ALA A 75 -9.45 8.89 -0.42
N LEU A 76 -9.24 10.06 -1.01
CA LEU A 76 -9.85 11.30 -0.56
C LEU A 76 -11.23 11.58 -1.15
N THR A 77 -11.62 10.93 -2.25
CA THR A 77 -12.86 11.22 -2.97
C THR A 77 -13.92 10.11 -2.91
N ARG A 78 -13.53 8.86 -2.63
CA ARG A 78 -14.48 7.73 -2.55
C ARG A 78 -14.96 7.53 -1.12
N GLU A 79 -16.17 6.98 -0.97
CA GLU A 79 -16.70 6.56 0.33
C GLU A 79 -16.24 5.13 0.65
N TYR A 80 -15.86 4.92 1.90
CA TYR A 80 -15.48 3.64 2.49
C TYR A 80 -15.39 3.79 4.02
N ASP A 81 -15.43 2.70 4.74
CA ASP A 81 -15.34 2.69 6.21
C ASP A 81 -13.90 2.53 6.69
N VAL A 82 -13.09 1.74 6.00
CA VAL A 82 -11.70 1.45 6.37
C VAL A 82 -10.81 1.38 5.12
N ILE A 83 -9.58 1.87 5.26
CA ILE A 83 -8.55 1.71 4.22
C ILE A 83 -7.45 0.77 4.71
N LEU A 84 -7.12 -0.23 3.88
CA LEU A 84 -5.99 -1.12 4.08
C LEU A 84 -4.95 -0.85 2.99
N ALA A 85 -3.73 -0.54 3.41
CA ALA A 85 -2.59 -0.45 2.50
C ALA A 85 -1.61 -1.60 2.79
N SER A 86 -1.22 -2.32 1.73
CA SER A 86 -0.26 -3.42 1.82
C SER A 86 1.06 -2.97 1.20
N SER A 87 2.12 -2.82 2.02
CA SER A 87 3.43 -2.37 1.53
C SER A 87 4.02 -3.41 0.59
N THR A 88 4.56 -3.06 -0.35
CA THR A 88 5.63 -2.73 -1.24
C THR A 88 5.07 -2.03 -2.47
N PRO A 89 5.46 -0.85 -2.78
CA PRO A 89 6.46 0.02 -2.13
C PRO A 89 5.89 0.76 -0.89
N LEU A 90 6.77 1.34 -0.07
CA LEU A 90 6.37 2.07 1.15
C LEU A 90 5.42 3.25 0.86
N THR A 91 5.54 3.89 -0.32
CA THR A 91 4.70 5.01 -0.75
C THR A 91 3.20 4.68 -0.82
N ILE A 92 2.83 3.39 -0.78
CA ILE A 92 1.42 2.97 -0.73
C ILE A 92 0.74 3.33 0.60
N SER A 93 1.51 3.63 1.64
CA SER A 93 0.98 4.12 2.91
C SER A 93 0.41 5.53 2.83
N LEU A 94 0.88 6.36 1.88
CA LEU A 94 0.46 7.76 1.75
C LEU A 94 -1.07 7.97 1.64
N PRO A 95 -1.82 7.24 0.79
CA PRO A 95 -3.28 7.34 0.80
C PRO A 95 -3.91 6.98 2.15
N GLY A 96 -3.37 5.99 2.87
CA GLY A 96 -3.83 5.62 4.21
C GLY A 96 -3.57 6.71 5.26
N ILE A 97 -2.38 7.28 5.25
CA ILE A 97 -1.99 8.40 6.11
C ILE A 97 -2.93 9.59 5.90
N LEU A 98 -3.13 10.00 4.64
CA LEU A 98 -3.99 11.14 4.34
C LEU A 98 -5.47 10.86 4.62
N ALA A 99 -5.96 9.66 4.35
CA ALA A 99 -7.30 9.23 4.73
C ALA A 99 -7.50 9.32 6.26
N ARG A 100 -6.51 8.88 7.03
CA ARG A 100 -6.52 8.94 8.49
C ARG A 100 -6.64 10.37 9.01
N TRP A 101 -5.78 11.26 8.52
CA TRP A 101 -5.66 12.60 9.06
C TRP A 101 -6.68 13.61 8.50
N LEU A 102 -7.00 13.51 7.20
CA LEU A 102 -7.92 14.46 6.55
C LEU A 102 -9.38 14.01 6.60
N ARG A 103 -9.64 12.70 6.54
CA ARG A 103 -11.00 12.14 6.53
C ARG A 103 -11.36 11.36 7.80
N ARG A 104 -10.43 11.24 8.75
CA ARG A 104 -10.60 10.47 10.00
C ARG A 104 -11.00 9.00 9.77
N LYS A 105 -10.66 8.43 8.62
CA LYS A 105 -10.94 7.04 8.30
C LYS A 105 -9.94 6.10 8.99
N PRO A 106 -10.38 4.96 9.53
CA PRO A 106 -9.48 3.94 10.06
C PRO A 106 -8.49 3.47 9.00
N PHE A 107 -7.20 3.45 9.35
CA PHE A 107 -6.11 3.02 8.49
C PHE A 107 -5.45 1.76 9.03
N ILE A 108 -5.45 0.69 8.24
CA ILE A 108 -4.75 -0.57 8.53
C ILE A 108 -3.54 -0.66 7.60
N PHE A 109 -2.36 -0.93 8.15
CA PHE A 109 -1.14 -1.03 7.38
C PHE A 109 -0.57 -2.45 7.45
N GLU A 110 -0.54 -3.16 6.32
CA GLU A 110 0.11 -4.47 6.21
C GLU A 110 1.57 -4.27 5.80
N VAL A 111 2.48 -4.67 6.68
CA VAL A 111 3.93 -4.58 6.47
C VAL A 111 4.41 -5.89 5.86
N ARG A 112 4.86 -5.83 4.61
CA ARG A 112 5.41 -6.98 3.89
C ARG A 112 6.93 -7.00 3.89
N ASP A 113 7.55 -5.81 3.99
CA ASP A 113 8.99 -5.62 4.07
C ASP A 113 9.31 -4.51 5.07
N LEU A 114 10.38 -4.65 5.83
CA LEU A 114 10.88 -3.60 6.71
C LEU A 114 11.66 -2.57 5.89
N TRP A 115 11.12 -1.40 5.75
CA TRP A 115 11.71 -0.25 5.08
C TRP A 115 12.30 0.70 6.12
N PRO A 116 13.41 1.41 5.84
CA PRO A 116 14.30 1.28 4.70
C PRO A 116 15.38 0.20 4.88
N GLU A 117 15.27 -0.65 5.90
CA GLU A 117 16.32 -1.61 6.27
C GLU A 117 16.65 -2.56 5.11
N LEU A 118 15.64 -3.12 4.45
CA LEU A 118 15.83 -4.06 3.36
C LEU A 118 16.57 -3.44 2.16
N PRO A 119 16.11 -2.33 1.54
CA PRO A 119 16.83 -1.72 0.41
C PRO A 119 18.20 -1.16 0.80
N LYS A 120 18.41 -0.76 2.06
CA LYS A 120 19.72 -0.36 2.58
C LYS A 120 20.68 -1.55 2.66
N ALA A 121 20.23 -2.68 3.22
CA ALA A 121 21.03 -3.90 3.33
C ALA A 121 21.41 -4.44 1.96
N MET A 122 20.51 -4.37 0.98
CA MET A 122 20.75 -4.78 -0.40
C MET A 122 21.56 -3.75 -1.22
N LYS A 123 21.98 -2.63 -0.63
CA LYS A 123 22.69 -1.51 -1.30
C LYS A 123 21.98 -0.97 -2.54
N VAL A 124 20.65 -1.13 -2.62
CA VAL A 124 19.82 -0.60 -3.72
C VAL A 124 19.63 0.91 -3.57
N ILE A 125 19.58 1.40 -2.32
CA ILE A 125 19.48 2.81 -1.98
C ILE A 125 20.62 3.13 -1.03
N THR A 126 21.50 4.02 -1.45
CA THR A 126 22.69 4.45 -0.69
C THR A 126 22.67 5.95 -0.35
N ASN A 127 21.82 6.73 -1.03
CA ASN A 127 21.71 8.17 -0.79
C ASN A 127 21.12 8.43 0.61
N PRO A 128 21.85 9.15 1.50
CA PRO A 128 21.42 9.36 2.89
C PRO A 128 20.13 10.18 3.01
N LEU A 129 19.89 11.14 2.10
CA LEU A 129 18.67 11.92 2.10
C LEU A 129 17.45 11.06 1.75
N ILE A 130 17.58 10.18 0.75
CA ILE A 130 16.51 9.26 0.37
C ILE A 130 16.23 8.28 1.52
N LEU A 131 17.26 7.76 2.17
CA LEU A 131 17.12 6.87 3.33
C LEU A 131 16.40 7.58 4.48
N PHE A 132 16.76 8.82 4.78
CA PHE A 132 16.10 9.63 5.80
C PHE A 132 14.61 9.86 5.49
N LEU A 133 14.27 10.19 4.23
CA LEU A 133 12.87 10.37 3.79
C LEU A 133 12.06 9.08 3.90
N LEU A 134 12.65 7.94 3.56
CA LEU A 134 12.00 6.63 3.68
C LEU A 134 11.82 6.22 5.14
N ASP A 135 12.81 6.46 5.99
CA ASP A 135 12.75 6.22 7.42
C ASP A 135 11.64 7.06 8.08
N SER A 136 11.56 8.34 7.71
CA SER A 136 10.52 9.24 8.17
C SER A 136 9.13 8.78 7.70
N LEU A 137 9.00 8.36 6.44
CA LEU A 137 7.73 7.87 5.90
C LEU A 137 7.30 6.56 6.58
N GLU A 138 8.22 5.65 6.86
CA GLU A 138 7.93 4.43 7.61
C GLU A 138 7.41 4.77 9.01
N TRP A 139 8.13 5.64 9.73
CA TRP A 139 7.74 6.07 11.07
C TRP A 139 6.33 6.69 11.07
N ILE A 140 6.06 7.62 10.14
CA ILE A 140 4.74 8.24 9.99
C ILE A 140 3.67 7.20 9.66
N SER A 141 3.98 6.22 8.80
CA SER A 141 3.06 5.15 8.41
C SER A 141 2.62 4.33 9.62
N TYR A 142 3.58 3.87 10.43
CA TYR A 142 3.28 3.08 11.61
C TYR A 142 2.51 3.86 12.68
N HIS A 143 2.89 5.11 12.94
CA HIS A 143 2.22 5.95 13.94
C HIS A 143 0.82 6.40 13.50
N SER A 144 0.59 6.56 12.20
CA SER A 144 -0.71 6.91 11.63
C SER A 144 -1.68 5.72 11.58
N ALA A 145 -1.17 4.49 11.52
CA ALA A 145 -2.02 3.30 11.46
C ALA A 145 -2.78 3.07 12.77
N HIS A 146 -4.05 2.66 12.66
CA HIS A 146 -4.82 2.14 13.80
C HIS A 146 -4.36 0.74 14.15
N LEU A 147 -4.06 -0.06 13.13
CA LEU A 147 -3.64 -1.43 13.24
C LEU A 147 -2.55 -1.73 12.22
N ILE A 148 -1.55 -2.51 12.62
CA ILE A 148 -0.47 -2.95 11.74
C ILE A 148 -0.52 -4.46 11.65
N ILE A 149 -0.52 -4.99 10.43
CA ILE A 149 -0.41 -6.42 10.16
C ILE A 149 1.04 -6.73 9.83
N ALA A 150 1.64 -7.63 10.61
CA ALA A 150 2.98 -8.17 10.39
C ALA A 150 2.88 -9.63 9.92
N LEU A 151 3.75 -10.05 9.00
CA LEU A 151 3.69 -11.38 8.39
C LEU A 151 4.61 -12.41 9.09
N SER A 152 5.48 -11.96 9.99
CA SER A 152 6.43 -12.82 10.70
C SER A 152 6.81 -12.26 12.08
N PRO A 153 7.33 -13.11 13.00
CA PRO A 153 7.82 -12.63 14.30
C PRO A 153 8.91 -11.57 14.16
N GLY A 154 9.83 -11.73 13.20
CA GLY A 154 10.90 -10.74 12.97
C GLY A 154 10.36 -9.37 12.55
N MET A 155 9.27 -9.32 11.77
CA MET A 155 8.60 -8.06 11.44
C MET A 155 7.93 -7.44 12.66
N VAL A 156 7.29 -8.24 13.52
CA VAL A 156 6.72 -7.75 14.79
C VAL A 156 7.79 -7.05 15.62
N GLU A 157 8.95 -7.67 15.78
CA GLU A 157 10.06 -7.08 16.54
C GLU A 157 10.63 -5.82 15.86
N GLY A 158 10.75 -5.82 14.53
CA GLY A 158 11.17 -4.63 13.78
C GLY A 158 10.21 -3.45 13.99
N ILE A 159 8.90 -3.69 13.94
CA ILE A 159 7.87 -2.67 14.16
C ILE A 159 7.89 -2.17 15.61
N LYS A 160 8.07 -3.05 16.60
CA LYS A 160 8.20 -2.68 18.03
C LYS A 160 9.39 -1.76 18.29
N LYS A 161 10.53 -2.00 17.62
CA LYS A 161 11.72 -1.13 17.72
C LYS A 161 11.45 0.30 17.28
N ARG A 162 10.40 0.54 16.50
CA ARG A 162 9.94 1.88 16.09
C ARG A 162 9.00 2.54 17.11
N GLY A 163 8.86 1.97 18.31
CA GLY A 163 8.02 2.51 19.39
C GLY A 163 6.53 2.19 19.26
N ILE A 164 6.15 1.24 18.42
CA ILE A 164 4.75 0.85 18.24
C ILE A 164 4.34 -0.14 19.34
N PRO A 165 3.24 0.13 20.09
CA PRO A 165 2.78 -0.76 21.15
C PRO A 165 2.23 -2.06 20.58
N ASN A 166 2.42 -3.16 21.33
CA ASN A 166 1.99 -4.50 20.91
C ASN A 166 0.48 -4.60 20.62
N SER A 167 -0.33 -3.78 21.29
CA SER A 167 -1.78 -3.70 21.07
C SER A 167 -2.19 -3.23 19.66
N LYS A 168 -1.29 -2.57 18.95
CA LYS A 168 -1.49 -2.13 17.56
C LYS A 168 -0.97 -3.12 16.52
N ILE A 169 -0.33 -4.21 16.92
CA ILE A 169 0.32 -5.15 16.00
C ILE A 169 -0.41 -6.48 16.04
N ILE A 170 -0.84 -6.96 14.89
CA ILE A 170 -1.39 -8.30 14.73
C ILE A 170 -0.48 -9.07 13.77
N MET A 171 -0.08 -10.28 14.15
CA MET A 171 0.66 -11.16 13.28
C MET A 171 -0.32 -12.05 12.50
N ILE A 172 -0.28 -11.95 11.18
CA ILE A 172 -1.04 -12.80 10.26
C ILE A 172 -0.03 -13.34 9.24
N PRO A 173 0.49 -14.55 9.43
CA PRO A 173 1.43 -15.15 8.48
C PRO A 173 0.75 -15.44 7.13
N ASN A 174 1.56 -15.38 6.05
CA ASN A 174 1.14 -15.76 4.70
C ASN A 174 0.95 -17.27 4.58
#